data_9c973afcb855f5a2db96cd22c322f4ae
#
_entry.id   9c973afcb855f5a2db96cd22c322f4ae
#
_cell.length_a   1.000
_cell.length_b   1.000
_cell.length_c   1.000
_cell.angle_alpha   90.00
_cell.angle_beta   90.00
_cell.angle_gamma   90.00
#
_symmetry.space_group_name_H-M   'P 1'
#
loop_
_entity.id
_entity.type
_entity.pdbx_description
1 polymer ?
#
loop_
_entity_poly.entity_id
_entity_poly.type
_entity_poly.pdbx_seq_one_letter_code
_entity_poly.pdbx_strand_id
1 'polypeptide(L)'
;VPKAVDRVTRVAADLVDSAAAEGARQSRSAKQQLDHWARVGRAVSNQHTASRRRVEAALAGHLPMTDLTLEEGVVFNAEISAAIEERLSRTNYGDVLAAQGITTVALNDAGDIVEHRPDGTSVVLVATP
;
A
#
# COMPACT_ATOMS: atom_id res chain seq x y z
N VAL A 1 -32.71 7.93 -8.63
CA VAL A 1 -31.55 7.10 -8.28
C VAL A 1 -31.57 6.86 -6.78
N PRO A 2 -31.61 5.60 -6.32
CA PRO A 2 -31.58 5.35 -4.90
C PRO A 2 -30.28 5.90 -4.27
N LYS A 3 -30.45 6.50 -3.10
CA LYS A 3 -29.30 7.03 -2.35
C LYS A 3 -28.44 5.85 -1.88
N ALA A 4 -27.13 5.93 -2.13
CA ALA A 4 -26.20 4.92 -1.66
C ALA A 4 -26.22 4.84 -0.12
N VAL A 5 -26.29 3.63 0.41
CA VAL A 5 -26.25 3.38 1.84
C VAL A 5 -24.83 2.97 2.23
N ASP A 6 -24.30 3.61 3.25
CA ASP A 6 -22.98 3.28 3.78
C ASP A 6 -23.02 1.93 4.50
N ARG A 7 -21.94 1.17 4.36
CA ARG A 7 -21.72 -0.08 5.08
C ARG A 7 -20.45 0.03 5.91
N VAL A 8 -20.44 -0.59 7.06
CA VAL A 8 -19.25 -0.63 7.91
C VAL A 8 -18.23 -1.56 7.29
N THR A 9 -17.00 -1.07 7.14
CA THR A 9 -15.84 -1.84 6.70
C THR A 9 -14.58 -1.32 7.38
N ARG A 10 -13.52 -2.10 7.32
CA ARG A 10 -12.22 -1.68 7.83
C ARG A 10 -11.32 -1.26 6.68
N VAL A 11 -10.58 -0.19 6.88
CA VAL A 11 -9.63 0.35 5.91
C VAL A 11 -8.27 0.45 6.59
N ALA A 12 -7.19 0.20 5.84
CA ALA A 12 -5.84 0.32 6.35
C ALA A 12 -5.57 1.73 6.92
N ALA A 13 -4.93 1.80 8.08
CA ALA A 13 -4.73 3.05 8.81
C ALA A 13 -3.94 4.07 7.99
N ASP A 14 -2.92 3.64 7.25
CA ASP A 14 -2.11 4.51 6.38
C ASP A 14 -2.97 5.18 5.30
N LEU A 15 -3.94 4.47 4.74
CA LEU A 15 -4.87 5.02 3.75
C LEU A 15 -5.81 6.05 4.40
N VAL A 16 -6.31 5.77 5.61
CA VAL A 16 -7.16 6.71 6.34
C VAL A 16 -6.39 7.99 6.65
N ASP A 17 -5.16 7.89 7.11
CA ASP A 17 -4.30 9.02 7.43
C ASP A 17 -3.98 9.85 6.18
N SER A 18 -3.64 9.20 5.08
CA SER A 18 -3.42 9.85 3.78
C SER A 18 -4.68 10.56 3.29
N ALA A 19 -5.85 9.92 3.44
CA ALA A 19 -7.13 10.49 3.06
C ALA A 19 -7.49 11.71 3.90
N ALA A 20 -7.19 11.71 5.19
CA ALA A 20 -7.41 12.87 6.06
C ALA A 20 -6.55 14.05 5.62
N ALA A 21 -5.27 13.82 5.30
CA ALA A 21 -4.35 14.86 4.85
C ALA A 21 -4.76 15.43 3.49
N GLU A 22 -5.08 14.58 2.53
CA GLU A 22 -5.50 15.01 1.19
C GLU A 22 -6.88 15.65 1.22
N GLY A 23 -7.80 15.10 2.00
CA GLY A 23 -9.14 15.61 2.18
C GLY A 23 -9.13 17.05 2.70
N ALA A 24 -8.25 17.35 3.66
CA ALA A 24 -8.09 18.71 4.18
C ALA A 24 -7.74 19.71 3.07
N ARG A 25 -6.90 19.33 2.11
CA ARG A 25 -6.55 20.18 0.95
C ARG A 25 -7.70 20.33 -0.04
N GLN A 26 -8.57 19.32 -0.13
CA GLN A 26 -9.68 19.25 -1.09
C GLN A 26 -11.02 19.64 -0.48
N SER A 27 -11.04 20.10 0.76
CA SER A 27 -12.28 20.38 1.51
C SER A 27 -13.21 19.16 1.61
N ARG A 28 -12.63 17.99 1.84
CA ARG A 28 -13.33 16.71 2.01
C ARG A 28 -12.97 16.10 3.36
N SER A 29 -13.89 15.34 3.94
CA SER A 29 -13.57 14.47 5.08
C SER A 29 -12.68 13.30 4.59
N ALA A 30 -12.03 12.61 5.52
CA ALA A 30 -11.27 11.40 5.20
C ALA A 30 -12.15 10.36 4.50
N LYS A 31 -13.38 10.15 4.99
CA LYS A 31 -14.34 9.23 4.36
C LYS A 31 -14.68 9.65 2.93
N GLN A 32 -14.97 10.92 2.71
CA GLN A 32 -15.29 11.43 1.36
C GLN A 32 -14.09 11.25 0.41
N GLN A 33 -12.89 11.47 0.89
CA GLN A 33 -11.68 11.29 0.10
C GLN A 33 -11.45 9.80 -0.23
N LEU A 34 -11.66 8.89 0.71
CA LEU A 34 -11.58 7.46 0.48
C LEU A 34 -12.62 6.98 -0.53
N ASP A 35 -13.87 7.44 -0.39
CA ASP A 35 -14.94 7.12 -1.34
C ASP A 35 -14.57 7.59 -2.75
N HIS A 36 -14.01 8.79 -2.86
CA HIS A 36 -13.58 9.35 -4.14
C HIS A 36 -12.45 8.51 -4.76
N TRP A 37 -11.41 8.21 -3.99
CA TRP A 37 -10.31 7.36 -4.48
C TRP A 37 -10.79 5.97 -4.89
N ALA A 38 -11.70 5.38 -4.11
CA ALA A 38 -12.27 4.07 -4.44
C ALA A 38 -13.06 4.12 -5.77
N ARG A 39 -13.82 5.19 -5.99
CA ARG A 39 -14.56 5.38 -7.25
C ARG A 39 -13.63 5.57 -8.45
N VAL A 40 -12.60 6.36 -8.29
CA VAL A 40 -11.58 6.55 -9.33
C VAL A 40 -10.86 5.24 -9.62
N GLY A 41 -10.40 4.55 -8.58
CA GLY A 41 -9.72 3.26 -8.73
C GLY A 41 -10.59 2.21 -9.39
N ARG A 42 -11.86 2.13 -9.01
CA ARG A 42 -12.83 1.22 -9.63
C ARG A 42 -13.03 1.55 -11.11
N ALA A 43 -13.17 2.81 -11.44
CA ALA A 43 -13.35 3.24 -12.83
C ALA A 43 -12.12 2.89 -13.68
N VAL A 44 -10.93 3.10 -13.17
CA VAL A 44 -9.67 2.74 -13.86
C VAL A 44 -9.54 1.21 -13.99
N SER A 45 -9.77 0.47 -12.90
CA SER A 45 -9.62 -0.99 -12.87
C SER A 45 -10.64 -1.71 -13.77
N ASN A 46 -11.83 -1.13 -13.92
CA ASN A 46 -12.91 -1.74 -14.70
C ASN A 46 -12.95 -1.31 -16.17
N GLN A 47 -11.95 -0.57 -16.64
CA GLN A 47 -11.88 -0.21 -18.06
C GLN A 47 -11.64 -1.44 -18.92
N HIS A 48 -12.36 -1.49 -20.06
CA HIS A 48 -12.21 -2.53 -21.08
C HIS A 48 -11.61 -1.94 -22.37
N THR A 49 -10.64 -1.04 -22.20
CA THR A 49 -9.94 -0.38 -23.31
C THR A 49 -8.71 -1.18 -23.74
N ALA A 50 -8.22 -0.90 -24.95
CA ALA A 50 -6.95 -1.45 -25.42
C ALA A 50 -5.79 -1.06 -24.49
N SER A 51 -5.77 0.18 -24.01
CA SER A 51 -4.75 0.63 -23.04
C SER A 51 -4.79 -0.16 -21.74
N ARG A 52 -5.97 -0.44 -21.18
CA ARG A 52 -6.09 -1.26 -19.96
C ARG A 52 -5.59 -2.68 -20.21
N ARG A 53 -5.90 -3.28 -21.34
CA ARG A 53 -5.39 -4.61 -21.71
C ARG A 53 -3.86 -4.63 -21.81
N ARG A 54 -3.26 -3.56 -22.33
CA ARG A 54 -1.79 -3.44 -22.41
C ARG A 54 -1.16 -3.33 -21.01
N VAL A 55 -1.76 -2.55 -20.12
CA VAL A 55 -1.30 -2.46 -18.72
C VAL A 55 -1.41 -3.83 -18.03
N GLU A 56 -2.53 -4.53 -18.19
CA GLU A 56 -2.72 -5.88 -17.63
C GLU A 56 -1.71 -6.88 -18.19
N ALA A 57 -1.42 -6.82 -19.50
CA ALA A 57 -0.39 -7.65 -20.12
C ALA A 57 0.99 -7.38 -19.53
N ALA A 58 1.34 -6.12 -19.29
CA ALA A 58 2.60 -5.74 -18.67
C ALA A 58 2.68 -6.23 -17.21
N LEU A 59 1.59 -6.11 -16.45
CA LEU A 59 1.51 -6.62 -15.07
C LEU A 59 1.67 -8.15 -15.02
N ALA A 60 1.19 -8.85 -16.02
CA ALA A 60 1.32 -10.31 -16.15
C ALA A 60 2.68 -10.75 -16.73
N GLY A 61 3.55 -9.83 -17.12
CA GLY A 61 4.85 -10.13 -17.71
C GLY A 61 4.81 -10.50 -19.19
N HIS A 62 3.69 -10.26 -19.88
CA HIS A 62 3.50 -10.58 -21.30
C HIS A 62 3.83 -9.43 -22.25
N LEU A 63 4.06 -8.24 -21.71
CA LEU A 63 4.43 -7.05 -22.46
C LEU A 63 5.53 -6.31 -21.70
N PRO A 64 6.66 -5.93 -22.34
CA PRO A 64 7.67 -5.13 -21.67
C PRO A 64 7.10 -3.78 -21.24
N MET A 65 7.41 -3.34 -20.02
CA MET A 65 6.90 -2.06 -19.52
C MET A 65 7.42 -0.87 -20.33
N THR A 66 8.54 -1.04 -21.03
CA THR A 66 9.10 -0.03 -21.93
C THR A 66 8.24 0.22 -23.16
N ASP A 67 7.32 -0.71 -23.50
CA ASP A 67 6.40 -0.57 -24.63
C ASP A 67 5.11 0.17 -24.25
N LEU A 68 4.94 0.51 -22.96
CA LEU A 68 3.78 1.28 -22.50
C LEU A 68 3.94 2.75 -22.84
N THR A 69 2.81 3.41 -23.13
CA THR A 69 2.79 4.87 -23.25
C THR A 69 3.03 5.50 -21.88
N LEU A 70 3.28 6.81 -21.85
CA LEU A 70 3.49 7.51 -20.59
C LEU A 70 2.28 7.39 -19.66
N GLU A 71 1.06 7.55 -20.17
CA GLU A 71 -0.16 7.43 -19.39
C GLU A 71 -0.40 5.99 -18.91
N GLU A 72 -0.14 5.01 -19.77
CA GLU A 72 -0.21 3.60 -19.39
C GLU A 72 0.80 3.27 -18.29
N GLY A 73 1.98 3.85 -18.37
CA GLY A 73 3.03 3.69 -17.36
C GLY A 73 2.64 4.24 -15.98
N VAL A 74 1.89 5.34 -15.93
CA VAL A 74 1.37 5.88 -14.67
C VAL A 74 0.44 4.88 -13.99
N VAL A 75 -0.49 4.28 -14.75
CA VAL A 75 -1.42 3.26 -14.21
C VAL A 75 -0.67 2.00 -13.80
N PHE A 76 0.27 1.53 -14.63
CA PHE A 76 1.12 0.38 -14.32
C PHE A 76 1.87 0.58 -13.00
N ASN A 77 2.52 1.74 -12.84
CA ASN A 77 3.27 2.04 -11.61
C ASN A 77 2.35 2.13 -10.38
N ALA A 78 1.15 2.68 -10.53
CA ALA A 78 0.18 2.75 -9.45
C ALA A 78 -0.25 1.34 -8.98
N GLU A 79 -0.50 0.43 -9.92
CA GLU A 79 -0.84 -0.97 -9.62
C GLU A 79 0.31 -1.69 -8.91
N ILE A 80 1.55 -1.50 -9.37
CA ILE A 80 2.74 -2.09 -8.75
C ILE A 80 2.93 -1.55 -7.34
N SER A 81 2.81 -0.23 -7.15
CA SER A 81 2.94 0.39 -5.83
C SER A 81 1.88 -0.12 -4.86
N ALA A 82 0.63 -0.21 -5.30
CA ALA A 82 -0.45 -0.74 -4.48
C ALA A 82 -0.20 -2.21 -4.08
N ALA A 83 0.26 -3.03 -5.02
CA ALA A 83 0.58 -4.44 -4.76
C ALA A 83 1.72 -4.58 -3.75
N ILE A 84 2.75 -3.73 -3.84
CA ILE A 84 3.86 -3.71 -2.89
C ILE A 84 3.37 -3.32 -1.49
N GLU A 85 2.59 -2.25 -1.38
CA GLU A 85 2.05 -1.79 -0.10
C GLU A 85 1.17 -2.86 0.55
N GLU A 86 0.30 -3.51 -0.22
CA GLU A 86 -0.54 -4.60 0.26
C GLU A 86 0.29 -5.78 0.76
N ARG A 87 1.36 -6.13 0.05
CA ARG A 87 2.26 -7.21 0.47
C ARG A 87 3.03 -6.85 1.74
N LEU A 88 3.52 -5.61 1.85
CA LEU A 88 4.22 -5.13 3.04
C LEU A 88 3.32 -5.17 4.28
N SER A 89 2.06 -4.80 4.15
CA SER A 89 1.11 -4.81 5.27
C SER A 89 0.74 -6.23 5.73
N ARG A 90 0.89 -7.25 4.87
CA ARG A 90 0.59 -8.65 5.19
C ARG A 90 1.81 -9.46 5.61
N THR A 91 3.03 -8.99 5.31
CA THR A 91 4.27 -9.72 5.55
C THR A 91 4.97 -9.14 6.77
N ASN A 92 5.19 -9.97 7.78
CA ASN A 92 6.09 -9.62 8.88
C ASN A 92 7.50 -10.07 8.50
N TYR A 93 8.31 -9.15 8.01
CA TYR A 93 9.69 -9.45 7.61
C TYR A 93 10.58 -9.89 8.76
N GLY A 94 10.31 -9.38 9.97
CA GLY A 94 11.00 -9.82 11.17
C GLY A 94 10.80 -11.32 11.43
N ASP A 95 9.57 -11.81 11.29
CA ASP A 95 9.24 -13.23 11.46
C ASP A 95 9.86 -14.07 10.34
N VAL A 96 9.83 -13.60 9.10
CA VAL A 96 10.45 -14.30 7.96
C VAL A 96 11.95 -14.46 8.18
N LEU A 97 12.63 -13.38 8.57
CA LEU A 97 14.07 -13.39 8.83
C LEU A 97 14.41 -14.24 10.06
N ALA A 98 13.60 -14.18 11.12
CA ALA A 98 13.77 -15.00 12.30
C ALA A 98 13.65 -16.50 11.97
N ALA A 99 12.71 -16.88 11.11
CA ALA A 99 12.56 -18.28 10.66
C ALA A 99 13.79 -18.77 9.87
N GLN A 100 14.56 -17.85 9.28
CA GLN A 100 15.84 -18.15 8.60
C GLN A 100 17.04 -18.07 9.54
N GLY A 101 16.83 -17.86 10.84
CA GLY A 101 17.89 -17.75 11.83
C GLY A 101 18.63 -16.40 11.80
N ILE A 102 18.01 -15.37 11.25
CA ILE A 102 18.62 -14.04 11.09
C ILE A 102 18.15 -13.13 12.23
N THR A 103 19.12 -12.50 12.91
CA THR A 103 18.86 -11.44 13.88
C THR A 103 18.73 -10.11 13.12
N THR A 104 17.68 -9.36 13.44
CA THR A 104 17.42 -8.04 12.82
C THR A 104 17.53 -6.94 13.85
N VAL A 105 17.86 -5.72 13.38
CA VAL A 105 17.93 -4.52 14.20
C VAL A 105 17.04 -3.46 13.56
N ALA A 106 16.18 -2.84 14.35
CA ALA A 106 15.24 -1.84 13.88
C ALA A 106 15.03 -0.76 14.95
N LEU A 107 14.53 0.40 14.51
CA LEU A 107 14.05 1.44 15.43
C LEU A 107 12.61 1.13 15.84
N ASN A 108 12.32 1.26 17.16
CA ASN A 108 10.95 1.20 17.65
C ASN A 108 10.30 2.60 17.59
N ASP A 109 9.04 2.69 17.99
CA ASP A 109 8.28 3.95 17.96
C ASP A 109 8.87 5.02 18.89
N ALA A 110 9.62 4.61 19.94
CA ALA A 110 10.31 5.52 20.84
C ALA A 110 11.67 5.99 20.30
N GLY A 111 12.11 5.50 19.13
CA GLY A 111 13.41 5.81 18.55
C GLY A 111 14.57 4.98 19.10
N ASP A 112 14.29 3.95 19.91
CA ASP A 112 15.32 3.07 20.44
C ASP A 112 15.72 2.01 19.39
N ILE A 113 16.99 1.63 19.40
CA ILE A 113 17.49 0.53 18.58
C ILE A 113 17.19 -0.79 19.28
N VAL A 114 16.42 -1.64 18.62
CA VAL A 114 15.97 -2.94 19.16
C VAL A 114 16.53 -4.08 18.30
N GLU A 115 17.16 -5.05 18.95
CA GLU A 115 17.59 -6.29 18.34
C GLU A 115 16.47 -7.33 18.46
N HIS A 116 16.03 -7.87 17.33
CA HIS A 116 15.04 -8.96 17.27
C HIS A 116 15.76 -10.26 16.92
N ARG A 117 15.73 -11.21 17.84
CA ARG A 117 16.42 -12.49 17.73
C ARG A 117 15.51 -13.57 17.15
N PRO A 118 16.12 -14.62 16.54
CA PRO A 118 15.34 -15.73 15.96
C PRO A 118 14.45 -16.49 16.93
N ASP A 119 14.76 -16.47 18.24
CA ASP A 119 13.96 -17.13 19.29
C ASP A 119 12.71 -16.31 19.68
N GLY A 120 12.46 -15.17 19.06
CA GLY A 120 11.35 -14.29 19.35
C GLY A 120 11.62 -13.26 20.44
N THR A 121 12.79 -13.29 21.08
CA THR A 121 13.18 -12.28 22.09
C THR A 121 13.65 -10.99 21.43
N SER A 122 13.45 -9.87 22.12
CA SER A 122 13.88 -8.55 21.69
C SER A 122 14.65 -7.86 22.82
N VAL A 123 15.73 -7.17 22.45
CA VAL A 123 16.60 -6.44 23.41
C VAL A 123 16.83 -5.05 22.90
N VAL A 124 16.66 -4.05 23.76
CA VAL A 124 17.02 -2.67 23.46
C VAL A 124 18.54 -2.54 23.58
N LEU A 125 19.21 -2.23 22.47
CA LEU A 125 20.67 -2.10 22.42
C LEU A 125 21.14 -0.71 22.84
N VAL A 126 20.43 0.33 22.38
CA VAL A 126 20.73 1.73 22.70
C VAL A 126 19.42 2.46 22.93
N ALA A 127 19.25 2.98 24.14
CA ALA A 127 18.12 3.85 24.45
C ALA A 127 18.51 5.29 24.09
N THR A 128 17.59 6.01 23.43
CA THR A 128 17.74 7.45 23.21
C THR A 128 17.59 8.19 24.54
N PRO A 129 18.52 9.09 24.90
CA PRO A 129 18.43 9.84 26.16
C PRO A 129 17.23 10.79 26.20
#